data_36e3146fab5e936e24b31927c7bd8b50
#
_entry.id   36e3146fab5e936e24b31927c7bd8b50
#
_cell.length_a   1.000
_cell.length_b   1.000
_cell.length_c   1.000
_cell.angle_alpha   90.00
_cell.angle_beta   90.00
_cell.angle_gamma   90.00
#
_symmetry.space_group_name_H-M   'P 1'
#
loop_
_entity.id
_entity.type
_entity.pdbx_description
1 polymer ?
#
loop_
_entity_poly.entity_id
_entity_poly.type
_entity_poly.pdbx_seq_one_letter_code
_entity_poly.pdbx_strand_id
1 'polypeptide(L)'
;MDTGLPLARDEQSNGTASSPPTNLNPTPDSGSRYDKPIAAAQQDGLPIIDISPFMEPSSSKEARSTTAAAINAACINYGFFYLTGHGISTTKLDEIINLAREFFSLPLEEKNKIKRFDAGSPEGGDGARGYQGLGENVTGGLQDMQEAIDWYRDWPSDKREPGDGGPGSVKSLQGVNLWPEKPEQLRPVYEDYISRVKKVGEALVHAMGVALDLGPPKEGATQETQDEEIFLRNCNDSFWVMRMIGYPPLTTPISGDDNIDQFSCGAHTDYGCVTLLLTDPTPSSLQVLLKDGTTWLNADPLPGAFVVNIGDMIERWTNGLWKSTKHRVIHRGERYRVSVPFFYEPNFEAWVEPLGKCVQRTGEMGVGKDEGRGYGRGRYGDHLLGKVSGNFYYSMRTDW
;
A
#
# COMPACT_ATOMS: atom_id res chain seq x y z
N MET A 1 75.47 19.05 18.57
CA MET A 1 75.36 17.70 18.02
C MET A 1 73.92 17.60 17.54
N ASP A 2 73.72 18.10 16.50
CA ASP A 2 73.52 17.84 15.09
C ASP A 2 73.01 16.41 14.80
N THR A 3 71.81 16.31 14.29
CA THR A 3 71.30 15.37 13.29
C THR A 3 69.85 15.72 12.99
N GLY A 4 69.56 16.29 11.98
CA GLY A 4 69.22 16.25 10.64
C GLY A 4 67.99 15.39 10.34
N LEU A 5 66.82 16.07 10.05
CA LEU A 5 65.66 15.48 9.42
C LEU A 5 65.67 15.78 7.91
N PRO A 6 65.33 14.83 7.04
CA PRO A 6 65.04 15.14 5.63
C PRO A 6 63.55 15.38 5.41
N LEU A 7 63.28 16.42 4.64
CA LEU A 7 61.99 16.80 4.06
C LEU A 7 61.44 15.68 3.13
N ALA A 8 60.23 15.24 3.37
CA ALA A 8 59.45 14.42 2.46
C ALA A 8 58.53 15.31 1.61
N ARG A 9 58.52 15.03 0.32
CA ARG A 9 57.82 15.73 -0.75
C ARG A 9 56.32 15.57 -0.67
N ASP A 10 55.62 16.65 -0.96
CA ASP A 10 54.18 16.68 -1.30
C ASP A 10 53.89 15.79 -2.52
N GLU A 11 53.13 14.73 -2.33
CA GLU A 11 52.37 14.08 -3.38
C GLU A 11 50.92 14.55 -3.32
N GLN A 12 50.57 15.42 -4.27
CA GLN A 12 49.20 15.76 -4.58
C GLN A 12 48.47 14.51 -5.11
N SER A 13 47.65 13.86 -4.27
CA SER A 13 46.69 12.89 -4.75
C SER A 13 45.47 13.65 -5.29
N ASN A 14 45.32 13.68 -6.60
CA ASN A 14 44.10 14.05 -7.30
C ASN A 14 42.96 13.11 -6.88
N GLY A 15 42.13 13.53 -5.93
CA GLY A 15 40.86 12.94 -5.65
C GLY A 15 39.91 13.21 -6.80
N THR A 16 39.73 12.25 -7.67
CA THR A 16 38.61 12.25 -8.63
C THR A 16 37.32 12.14 -7.84
N ALA A 17 36.59 13.25 -7.77
CA ALA A 17 35.21 13.25 -7.29
C ALA A 17 34.39 12.30 -8.18
N SER A 18 33.94 11.20 -7.60
CA SER A 18 32.98 10.32 -8.24
C SER A 18 31.68 11.09 -8.39
N SER A 19 31.25 11.32 -9.62
CA SER A 19 29.95 11.87 -9.96
C SER A 19 28.86 10.98 -9.36
N PRO A 20 27.73 11.56 -8.85
CA PRO A 20 26.61 10.77 -8.40
C PRO A 20 26.06 9.91 -9.56
N PRO A 21 25.46 8.75 -9.27
CA PRO A 21 24.96 7.85 -10.30
C PRO A 21 23.99 8.59 -11.21
N THR A 22 24.24 8.49 -12.51
CA THR A 22 23.40 9.04 -13.57
C THR A 22 21.96 8.56 -13.39
N ASN A 23 21.01 9.51 -13.45
CA ASN A 23 19.57 9.27 -13.51
C ASN A 23 19.26 8.09 -14.46
N LEU A 24 18.84 6.95 -13.89
CA LEU A 24 18.27 5.86 -14.66
C LEU A 24 16.85 6.26 -15.07
N ASN A 25 16.74 7.00 -16.16
CA ASN A 25 15.46 7.39 -16.72
C ASN A 25 14.68 6.15 -17.16
N PRO A 26 13.41 5.98 -16.74
CA PRO A 26 12.56 4.93 -17.27
C PRO A 26 12.29 5.18 -18.77
N THR A 27 12.70 4.23 -19.63
CA THR A 27 12.37 4.30 -21.06
C THR A 27 10.91 3.91 -21.30
N PRO A 28 10.15 4.64 -22.13
CA PRO A 28 8.79 4.24 -22.50
C PRO A 28 8.82 2.90 -23.24
N ASP A 29 8.07 1.91 -22.76
CA ASP A 29 7.89 0.63 -23.45
C ASP A 29 6.69 0.75 -24.42
N SER A 30 6.90 0.58 -25.71
CA SER A 30 5.90 0.81 -26.76
C SER A 30 5.07 -0.42 -27.15
N GLY A 31 4.93 -1.41 -26.28
CA GLY A 31 4.14 -2.61 -26.55
C GLY A 31 3.32 -3.07 -25.36
N SER A 32 2.00 -3.17 -25.52
CA SER A 32 1.15 -3.87 -24.55
C SER A 32 1.59 -5.32 -24.44
N ARG A 33 2.01 -5.75 -23.25
CA ARG A 33 2.48 -7.13 -22.98
C ARG A 33 1.43 -8.00 -22.32
N TYR A 34 0.18 -7.52 -22.28
CA TYR A 34 -0.90 -8.17 -21.53
C TYR A 34 -1.77 -9.14 -22.35
N ASP A 35 -1.36 -9.50 -23.57
CA ASP A 35 -2.16 -10.33 -24.49
C ASP A 35 -2.06 -11.85 -24.26
N LYS A 36 -1.55 -12.33 -23.12
CA LYS A 36 -1.52 -13.78 -22.84
C LYS A 36 -2.70 -14.20 -21.96
N PRO A 37 -3.37 -15.32 -22.30
CA PRO A 37 -4.52 -15.81 -21.51
C PRO A 37 -4.12 -16.23 -20.09
N ILE A 38 -4.96 -15.90 -19.13
CA ILE A 38 -4.81 -16.10 -17.66
C ILE A 38 -4.71 -17.59 -17.23
N ALA A 39 -4.95 -18.55 -18.11
CA ALA A 39 -5.17 -19.96 -17.77
C ALA A 39 -3.94 -20.78 -17.30
N ALA A 40 -2.73 -20.24 -17.25
CA ALA A 40 -1.51 -21.05 -17.04
C ALA A 40 -0.81 -20.86 -15.65
N ALA A 41 -1.36 -20.06 -14.72
CA ALA A 41 -0.63 -19.69 -13.48
C ALA A 41 -1.08 -20.45 -12.21
N GLN A 42 -1.70 -21.62 -12.30
CA GLN A 42 -2.43 -22.25 -11.19
C GLN A 42 -1.72 -23.37 -10.43
N GLN A 43 -0.41 -23.56 -10.46
CA GLN A 43 0.11 -24.72 -9.73
C GLN A 43 0.82 -24.45 -8.40
N ASP A 44 1.40 -23.27 -8.13
CA ASP A 44 2.08 -23.01 -6.84
C ASP A 44 1.97 -21.54 -6.36
N GLY A 45 0.91 -20.82 -6.72
CA GLY A 45 0.76 -19.38 -6.49
C GLY A 45 -0.44 -18.97 -5.62
N LEU A 46 -0.59 -17.66 -5.44
CA LEU A 46 -1.78 -17.06 -4.80
C LEU A 46 -3.04 -17.36 -5.62
N PRO A 47 -4.22 -17.55 -4.96
CA PRO A 47 -5.47 -17.81 -5.67
C PRO A 47 -5.90 -16.64 -6.54
N ILE A 48 -6.57 -16.94 -7.66
CA ILE A 48 -7.16 -15.96 -8.58
C ILE A 48 -8.67 -15.96 -8.36
N ILE A 49 -9.25 -14.80 -8.08
CA ILE A 49 -10.66 -14.62 -7.75
C ILE A 49 -11.31 -13.63 -8.72
N ASP A 50 -12.41 -14.04 -9.32
CA ASP A 50 -13.27 -13.19 -10.14
C ASP A 50 -14.30 -12.47 -9.27
N ILE A 51 -14.23 -11.12 -9.23
CA ILE A 51 -15.15 -10.26 -8.47
C ILE A 51 -16.39 -9.84 -9.27
N SER A 52 -16.46 -10.16 -10.56
CA SER A 52 -17.55 -9.73 -11.43
C SER A 52 -18.96 -10.03 -10.86
N PRO A 53 -19.20 -11.12 -10.09
CA PRO A 53 -20.53 -11.36 -9.50
C PRO A 53 -20.98 -10.27 -8.50
N PHE A 54 -20.04 -9.52 -7.93
CA PHE A 54 -20.35 -8.39 -7.06
C PHE A 54 -20.32 -7.04 -7.75
N MET A 55 -19.74 -6.97 -8.97
CA MET A 55 -19.75 -5.78 -9.83
C MET A 55 -21.05 -5.68 -10.64
N GLU A 56 -21.70 -6.82 -10.93
CA GLU A 56 -22.89 -6.91 -11.78
C GLU A 56 -24.14 -7.15 -10.90
N PRO A 57 -25.10 -6.19 -10.87
CA PRO A 57 -26.32 -6.32 -10.06
C PRO A 57 -27.19 -7.56 -10.43
N SER A 58 -27.13 -8.01 -11.71
CA SER A 58 -27.87 -9.14 -12.22
C SER A 58 -27.29 -10.52 -11.89
N SER A 59 -26.12 -10.58 -11.25
CA SER A 59 -25.46 -11.84 -10.91
C SER A 59 -26.28 -12.68 -9.93
N SER A 60 -26.25 -14.00 -10.15
CA SER A 60 -27.00 -14.94 -9.32
C SER A 60 -26.43 -15.03 -7.89
N LYS A 61 -27.25 -15.45 -6.95
CA LYS A 61 -26.85 -15.69 -5.56
C LYS A 61 -25.77 -16.77 -5.48
N GLU A 62 -25.86 -17.79 -6.31
CA GLU A 62 -24.88 -18.89 -6.38
C GLU A 62 -23.50 -18.39 -6.84
N ALA A 63 -23.46 -17.53 -7.87
CA ALA A 63 -22.20 -16.93 -8.35
C ALA A 63 -21.55 -16.09 -7.24
N ARG A 64 -22.31 -15.24 -6.56
CA ARG A 64 -21.82 -14.44 -5.41
C ARG A 64 -21.33 -15.32 -4.26
N SER A 65 -22.08 -16.39 -3.93
CA SER A 65 -21.68 -17.32 -2.88
C SER A 65 -20.37 -18.05 -3.22
N THR A 66 -20.17 -18.43 -4.49
CA THR A 66 -18.94 -19.06 -4.96
C THR A 66 -17.73 -18.11 -4.83
N THR A 67 -17.86 -16.86 -5.30
CA THR A 67 -16.83 -15.83 -5.15
C THR A 67 -16.53 -15.55 -3.67
N ALA A 68 -17.56 -15.40 -2.84
CA ALA A 68 -17.40 -15.17 -1.40
C ALA A 68 -16.68 -16.34 -0.69
N ALA A 69 -17.00 -17.59 -1.04
CA ALA A 69 -16.31 -18.76 -0.50
C ALA A 69 -14.82 -18.78 -0.91
N ALA A 70 -14.49 -18.41 -2.15
CA ALA A 70 -13.11 -18.29 -2.61
C ALA A 70 -12.34 -17.20 -1.86
N ILE A 71 -12.96 -16.04 -1.63
CA ILE A 71 -12.38 -14.95 -0.82
C ILE A 71 -12.12 -15.43 0.61
N ASN A 72 -13.11 -16.09 1.27
CA ASN A 72 -12.91 -16.63 2.62
C ASN A 72 -11.70 -17.58 2.68
N ALA A 73 -11.61 -18.52 1.74
CA ALA A 73 -10.50 -19.45 1.67
C ALA A 73 -9.14 -18.76 1.47
N ALA A 74 -9.08 -17.76 0.57
CA ALA A 74 -7.88 -16.98 0.32
C ALA A 74 -7.44 -16.17 1.55
N CYS A 75 -8.37 -15.48 2.22
CA CYS A 75 -8.10 -14.71 3.43
C CYS A 75 -7.65 -15.59 4.60
N ILE A 76 -8.26 -16.78 4.78
CA ILE A 76 -7.82 -17.75 5.80
C ILE A 76 -6.41 -18.28 5.49
N ASN A 77 -6.12 -18.60 4.23
CA ASN A 77 -4.89 -19.33 3.90
C ASN A 77 -3.68 -18.44 3.63
N TYR A 78 -3.90 -17.28 3.00
CA TYR A 78 -2.81 -16.43 2.52
C TYR A 78 -2.93 -14.97 3.00
N GLY A 79 -4.15 -14.46 3.22
CA GLY A 79 -4.38 -13.02 3.37
C GLY A 79 -4.12 -12.23 2.08
N PHE A 80 -3.82 -12.93 0.98
CA PHE A 80 -3.46 -12.42 -0.34
C PHE A 80 -4.14 -13.21 -1.46
N PHE A 81 -4.48 -12.56 -2.57
CA PHE A 81 -5.01 -13.18 -3.78
C PHE A 81 -4.91 -12.23 -4.98
N TYR A 82 -5.07 -12.75 -6.19
CA TYR A 82 -5.29 -11.94 -7.38
C TYR A 82 -6.77 -11.70 -7.60
N LEU A 83 -7.13 -10.47 -7.99
CA LEU A 83 -8.50 -10.07 -8.27
C LEU A 83 -8.67 -9.73 -9.75
N THR A 84 -9.57 -10.44 -10.41
CA THR A 84 -9.97 -10.23 -11.81
C THR A 84 -11.46 -9.85 -11.89
N GLY A 85 -11.98 -9.58 -13.11
CA GLY A 85 -13.41 -9.27 -13.30
C GLY A 85 -13.84 -7.92 -12.75
N HIS A 86 -12.91 -7.04 -12.41
CA HIS A 86 -13.16 -5.73 -11.78
C HIS A 86 -13.62 -4.64 -12.76
N GLY A 87 -13.72 -4.92 -14.05
CA GLY A 87 -14.30 -4.02 -15.06
C GLY A 87 -13.41 -2.82 -15.47
N ILE A 88 -12.17 -2.71 -14.96
CA ILE A 88 -11.20 -1.70 -15.41
C ILE A 88 -10.37 -2.32 -16.51
N SER A 89 -10.34 -1.68 -17.71
CA SER A 89 -9.63 -2.22 -18.87
C SER A 89 -8.12 -2.22 -18.68
N THR A 90 -7.44 -3.19 -19.29
CA THR A 90 -5.97 -3.27 -19.30
C THR A 90 -5.34 -2.00 -19.85
N THR A 91 -5.90 -1.43 -20.90
CA THR A 91 -5.45 -0.13 -21.45
C THR A 91 -5.46 0.98 -20.41
N LYS A 92 -6.49 1.04 -19.53
CA LYS A 92 -6.54 2.03 -18.46
C LYS A 92 -5.48 1.74 -17.39
N LEU A 93 -5.27 0.48 -17.05
CA LEU A 93 -4.23 0.08 -16.09
C LEU A 93 -2.82 0.40 -16.62
N ASP A 94 -2.57 0.15 -17.91
CA ASP A 94 -1.30 0.52 -18.58
C ASP A 94 -1.08 2.04 -18.59
N GLU A 95 -2.15 2.83 -18.83
CA GLU A 95 -2.08 4.30 -18.79
C GLU A 95 -1.64 4.82 -17.42
N ILE A 96 -2.19 4.25 -16.33
CA ILE A 96 -1.81 4.58 -14.95
C ILE A 96 -0.32 4.31 -14.72
N ILE A 97 0.17 3.13 -15.10
CA ILE A 97 1.59 2.76 -14.93
C ILE A 97 2.50 3.64 -15.78
N ASN A 98 2.11 3.96 -17.00
CA ASN A 98 2.93 4.78 -17.90
C ASN A 98 3.05 6.24 -17.39
N LEU A 99 1.96 6.83 -16.91
CA LEU A 99 1.98 8.17 -16.30
C LEU A 99 2.84 8.20 -15.02
N ALA A 100 2.80 7.13 -14.22
CA ALA A 100 3.69 7.01 -13.07
C ALA A 100 5.18 6.99 -13.48
N ARG A 101 5.54 6.21 -14.50
CA ARG A 101 6.91 6.20 -15.04
C ARG A 101 7.34 7.56 -15.59
N GLU A 102 6.44 8.22 -16.30
CA GLU A 102 6.69 9.57 -16.82
C GLU A 102 6.98 10.55 -15.69
N PHE A 103 6.14 10.55 -14.62
CA PHE A 103 6.38 11.39 -13.46
C PHE A 103 7.73 11.11 -12.79
N PHE A 104 8.04 9.84 -12.48
CA PHE A 104 9.32 9.51 -11.81
C PHE A 104 10.55 9.80 -12.67
N SER A 105 10.41 9.89 -14.01
CA SER A 105 11.48 10.31 -14.91
C SER A 105 11.77 11.81 -14.88
N LEU A 106 10.90 12.62 -14.29
CA LEU A 106 11.09 14.06 -14.20
C LEU A 106 12.32 14.41 -13.34
N PRO A 107 12.96 15.56 -13.60
CA PRO A 107 13.98 16.09 -12.70
C PRO A 107 13.46 16.24 -11.27
N LEU A 108 14.34 16.03 -10.29
CA LEU A 108 14.00 16.14 -8.87
C LEU A 108 13.38 17.49 -8.50
N GLU A 109 13.82 18.57 -9.18
CA GLU A 109 13.24 19.91 -9.00
C GLU A 109 11.74 19.95 -9.31
N GLU A 110 11.32 19.30 -10.39
CA GLU A 110 9.89 19.21 -10.76
C GLU A 110 9.10 18.39 -9.74
N LYS A 111 9.65 17.25 -9.30
CA LYS A 111 9.03 16.41 -8.28
C LYS A 111 8.89 17.12 -6.93
N ASN A 112 9.89 17.90 -6.53
CA ASN A 112 9.91 18.68 -5.29
C ASN A 112 8.90 19.83 -5.24
N LYS A 113 8.30 20.24 -6.36
CA LYS A 113 7.21 21.25 -6.35
C LYS A 113 5.99 20.81 -5.55
N ILE A 114 5.82 19.50 -5.41
CA ILE A 114 4.76 18.87 -4.61
C ILE A 114 5.32 18.07 -3.44
N LYS A 115 6.47 18.47 -2.91
CA LYS A 115 7.09 17.80 -1.78
C LYS A 115 6.14 17.72 -0.58
N ARG A 116 6.14 16.57 0.10
CA ARG A 116 5.49 16.40 1.40
C ARG A 116 6.20 17.24 2.46
N PHE A 117 5.45 17.96 3.26
CA PHE A 117 5.93 18.64 4.45
C PHE A 117 5.28 18.05 5.70
N ASP A 118 6.00 18.09 6.81
CA ASP A 118 5.52 17.58 8.08
C ASP A 118 4.30 18.37 8.58
N ALA A 119 3.44 17.68 9.33
CA ALA A 119 2.29 18.34 9.95
C ALA A 119 2.75 19.47 10.88
N GLY A 120 2.11 20.63 10.74
CA GLY A 120 2.51 21.81 11.49
C GLY A 120 3.69 22.59 10.91
N SER A 121 4.25 22.16 9.77
CA SER A 121 5.29 22.92 9.06
C SER A 121 4.78 24.29 8.61
N PRO A 122 5.64 25.34 8.65
CA PRO A 122 5.31 26.66 8.11
C PRO A 122 4.93 26.64 6.63
N GLU A 123 5.40 25.64 5.88
CA GLU A 123 5.08 25.40 4.46
C GLU A 123 3.68 24.82 4.24
N GLY A 124 2.93 24.51 5.32
CA GLY A 124 1.53 24.09 5.25
C GLY A 124 1.32 22.58 5.07
N GLY A 125 2.28 21.74 5.39
CA GLY A 125 2.18 20.29 5.32
C GLY A 125 1.22 19.68 6.33
N ASP A 126 0.70 18.49 6.02
CA ASP A 126 -0.11 17.66 6.91
C ASP A 126 0.58 16.34 7.32
N GLY A 127 1.84 16.19 6.97
CA GLY A 127 2.66 15.03 7.28
C GLY A 127 2.40 13.81 6.40
N ALA A 128 1.43 13.88 5.47
CA ALA A 128 0.99 12.70 4.74
C ALA A 128 1.02 12.87 3.22
N ARG A 129 0.45 13.99 2.72
CA ARG A 129 0.23 14.21 1.29
C ARG A 129 1.45 14.79 0.60
N GLY A 130 1.72 14.32 -0.62
CA GLY A 130 2.76 14.86 -1.48
C GLY A 130 3.88 13.87 -1.80
N TYR A 131 4.90 14.38 -2.47
CA TYR A 131 6.07 13.62 -2.92
C TYR A 131 7.06 13.41 -1.78
N GLN A 132 7.54 12.18 -1.68
CA GLN A 132 8.60 11.74 -0.79
C GLN A 132 9.75 11.22 -1.63
N GLY A 133 10.94 11.74 -1.38
CA GLY A 133 12.16 11.38 -2.09
C GLY A 133 12.68 9.99 -1.71
N LEU A 134 13.66 9.53 -2.48
CA LEU A 134 14.29 8.23 -2.29
C LEU A 134 14.88 8.11 -0.87
N GLY A 135 14.49 7.04 -0.16
CA GLY A 135 14.98 6.76 1.19
C GLY A 135 14.36 7.60 2.30
N GLU A 136 13.36 8.45 2.03
CA GLU A 136 12.64 9.20 3.08
C GLU A 136 11.66 8.32 3.87
N ASN A 137 11.20 7.21 3.29
CA ASN A 137 10.38 6.23 4.00
C ASN A 137 11.24 5.28 4.82
N VAL A 138 10.74 4.90 6.00
CA VAL A 138 11.42 4.00 6.93
C VAL A 138 10.46 2.90 7.37
N THR A 139 10.85 1.64 7.17
CA THR A 139 10.10 0.47 7.64
C THR A 139 10.98 -0.36 8.57
N GLY A 140 10.48 -0.60 9.79
CA GLY A 140 11.24 -1.39 10.78
C GLY A 140 12.60 -0.79 11.17
N GLY A 141 12.80 0.53 11.04
CA GLY A 141 14.06 1.22 11.36
C GLY A 141 15.07 1.25 10.22
N LEU A 142 14.76 0.69 9.05
CA LEU A 142 15.59 0.72 7.85
C LEU A 142 14.96 1.63 6.78
N GLN A 143 15.81 2.34 6.04
CA GLN A 143 15.36 3.18 4.93
C GLN A 143 14.86 2.32 3.77
N ASP A 144 13.67 2.65 3.27
CA ASP A 144 13.13 2.04 2.06
C ASP A 144 13.70 2.71 0.81
N MET A 145 14.23 1.91 -0.11
CA MET A 145 14.76 2.41 -1.38
C MET A 145 13.65 2.61 -2.41
N GLN A 146 12.79 3.58 -2.11
CA GLN A 146 11.65 3.98 -2.94
C GLN A 146 11.45 5.49 -2.88
N GLU A 147 10.82 6.03 -3.90
CA GLU A 147 10.23 7.36 -3.91
C GLU A 147 8.73 7.24 -4.16
N ALA A 148 7.92 8.17 -3.64
CA ALA A 148 6.46 8.02 -3.71
C ALA A 148 5.72 9.37 -3.75
N ILE A 149 4.46 9.33 -4.23
CA ILE A 149 3.47 10.37 -3.95
C ILE A 149 2.29 9.72 -3.25
N ASP A 150 1.77 10.42 -2.24
CA ASP A 150 0.60 9.99 -1.49
C ASP A 150 -0.57 10.96 -1.69
N TRP A 151 -1.74 10.39 -2.04
CA TRP A 151 -3.03 11.07 -2.09
C TRP A 151 -4.01 10.36 -1.18
N TYR A 152 -4.83 11.14 -0.51
CA TYR A 152 -5.82 10.64 0.44
C TYR A 152 -7.21 11.15 0.05
N ARG A 153 -8.25 10.53 0.62
CA ARG A 153 -9.57 11.13 0.61
C ARG A 153 -9.47 12.58 1.06
N ASP A 154 -10.11 13.49 0.32
CA ASP A 154 -10.11 14.91 0.66
C ASP A 154 -10.75 15.14 2.04
N TRP A 155 -10.04 15.89 2.89
CA TRP A 155 -10.62 16.32 4.15
C TRP A 155 -11.54 17.52 3.90
N PRO A 156 -12.79 17.53 4.45
CA PRO A 156 -13.72 18.63 4.25
C PRO A 156 -13.09 19.95 4.69
N SER A 157 -13.13 20.97 3.82
CA SER A 157 -12.45 22.24 4.08
C SER A 157 -12.97 22.98 5.31
N ASP A 158 -14.28 22.85 5.58
CA ASP A 158 -14.97 23.41 6.75
C ASP A 158 -14.68 22.65 8.06
N LYS A 159 -14.02 21.51 7.99
CA LYS A 159 -13.63 20.67 9.14
C LYS A 159 -12.12 20.58 9.34
N ARG A 160 -11.34 21.37 8.57
CA ARG A 160 -9.88 21.41 8.76
C ARG A 160 -9.56 22.19 10.01
N GLU A 161 -8.70 21.63 10.82
CA GLU A 161 -8.23 22.27 12.05
C GLU A 161 -6.81 22.83 11.85
N PRO A 162 -6.52 24.02 12.41
CA PRO A 162 -5.17 24.57 12.40
C PRO A 162 -4.18 23.60 13.06
N GLY A 163 -2.99 23.47 12.47
CA GLY A 163 -1.87 22.78 13.09
C GLY A 163 -1.09 23.70 14.03
N ASP A 164 -0.13 23.13 14.74
CA ASP A 164 0.66 23.86 15.75
C ASP A 164 1.82 24.68 15.14
N GLY A 165 2.07 24.56 13.84
CA GLY A 165 3.20 25.19 13.13
C GLY A 165 3.00 26.64 12.69
N GLY A 166 1.87 27.27 13.01
CA GLY A 166 1.58 28.67 12.66
C GLY A 166 0.60 28.83 11.48
N PRO A 167 0.46 30.08 10.95
CA PRO A 167 -0.52 30.38 9.90
C PRO A 167 -0.35 29.50 8.66
N GLY A 168 -1.42 28.82 8.23
CA GLY A 168 -1.42 27.91 7.06
C GLY A 168 -1.12 26.45 7.37
N SER A 169 -0.61 26.13 8.57
CA SER A 169 -0.45 24.75 8.99
C SER A 169 -1.79 24.07 9.29
N VAL A 170 -1.88 22.76 9.04
CA VAL A 170 -3.06 21.95 9.35
C VAL A 170 -2.67 20.72 10.17
N LYS A 171 -3.63 20.15 10.88
CA LYS A 171 -3.41 18.88 11.60
C LYS A 171 -3.09 17.74 10.62
N SER A 172 -2.44 16.72 11.14
CA SER A 172 -2.12 15.50 10.41
C SER A 172 -3.33 14.97 9.65
N LEU A 173 -3.13 14.57 8.38
CA LEU A 173 -4.13 14.01 7.48
C LEU A 173 -5.25 14.99 7.04
N GLN A 174 -5.20 16.28 7.40
CA GLN A 174 -6.25 17.25 7.08
C GLN A 174 -5.88 18.20 5.93
N GLY A 175 -4.75 17.97 5.26
CA GLY A 175 -4.27 18.78 4.14
C GLY A 175 -5.06 18.62 2.86
N VAL A 176 -4.55 19.26 1.81
CA VAL A 176 -5.03 19.12 0.43
C VAL A 176 -4.12 18.17 -0.35
N ASN A 177 -4.69 17.42 -1.30
CA ASN A 177 -3.89 16.61 -2.20
C ASN A 177 -3.03 17.50 -3.11
N LEU A 178 -1.74 17.19 -3.18
CA LEU A 178 -0.78 17.87 -4.04
C LEU A 178 -0.68 17.11 -5.36
N TRP A 179 -0.97 17.79 -6.46
CA TRP A 179 -0.92 17.21 -7.79
C TRP A 179 0.22 17.82 -8.59
N PRO A 180 1.05 17.02 -9.30
CA PRO A 180 2.09 17.55 -10.15
C PRO A 180 1.49 18.24 -11.37
N GLU A 181 2.17 19.28 -11.87
CA GLU A 181 1.81 19.93 -13.12
C GLU A 181 2.13 19.06 -14.35
N LYS A 182 3.10 18.17 -14.20
CA LYS A 182 3.56 17.24 -15.25
C LYS A 182 3.60 15.81 -14.73
N PRO A 183 3.18 14.82 -15.54
CA PRO A 183 2.49 14.96 -16.85
C PRO A 183 1.11 15.62 -16.69
N GLU A 184 0.70 16.45 -17.62
CA GLU A 184 -0.58 17.20 -17.55
C GLU A 184 -1.80 16.29 -17.40
N GLN A 185 -1.76 15.08 -17.99
CA GLN A 185 -2.85 14.11 -17.94
C GLN A 185 -2.89 13.33 -16.62
N LEU A 186 -1.85 13.40 -15.78
CA LEU A 186 -1.75 12.56 -14.59
C LEU A 186 -2.95 12.77 -13.66
N ARG A 187 -3.26 13.99 -13.30
CA ARG A 187 -4.36 14.29 -12.37
C ARG A 187 -5.72 13.78 -12.88
N PRO A 188 -6.23 14.17 -14.05
CA PRO A 188 -7.55 13.74 -14.50
C PRO A 188 -7.64 12.21 -14.70
N VAL A 189 -6.57 11.56 -15.14
CA VAL A 189 -6.54 10.11 -15.33
C VAL A 189 -6.53 9.38 -14.00
N TYR A 190 -5.80 9.87 -13.00
CA TYR A 190 -5.75 9.29 -11.67
C TYR A 190 -7.03 9.54 -10.88
N GLU A 191 -7.69 10.71 -11.01
CA GLU A 191 -9.00 10.97 -10.41
C GLU A 191 -10.08 10.03 -10.97
N ASP A 192 -10.10 9.75 -12.30
CA ASP A 192 -10.97 8.73 -12.90
C ASP A 192 -10.64 7.33 -12.37
N TYR A 193 -9.35 6.99 -12.27
CA TYR A 193 -8.92 5.70 -11.73
C TYR A 193 -9.35 5.52 -10.27
N ILE A 194 -9.16 6.52 -9.41
CA ILE A 194 -9.63 6.52 -8.02
C ILE A 194 -11.13 6.23 -7.96
N SER A 195 -11.93 6.89 -8.80
CA SER A 195 -13.38 6.68 -8.86
C SER A 195 -13.75 5.23 -9.22
N ARG A 196 -13.00 4.61 -10.12
CA ARG A 196 -13.21 3.21 -10.56
C ARG A 196 -12.77 2.21 -9.51
N VAL A 197 -11.56 2.38 -8.96
CA VAL A 197 -11.00 1.43 -7.99
C VAL A 197 -11.75 1.47 -6.66
N LYS A 198 -12.35 2.62 -6.28
CA LYS A 198 -13.28 2.71 -5.15
C LYS A 198 -14.47 1.77 -5.29
N LYS A 199 -15.07 1.69 -6.49
CA LYS A 199 -16.19 0.75 -6.75
C LYS A 199 -15.75 -0.71 -6.64
N VAL A 200 -14.52 -1.01 -7.03
CA VAL A 200 -13.95 -2.35 -6.85
C VAL A 200 -13.75 -2.65 -5.36
N GLY A 201 -13.23 -1.69 -4.59
CA GLY A 201 -13.08 -1.80 -3.13
C GLY A 201 -14.42 -2.02 -2.43
N GLU A 202 -15.46 -1.27 -2.82
CA GLU A 202 -16.83 -1.42 -2.31
C GLU A 202 -17.38 -2.82 -2.60
N ALA A 203 -17.28 -3.30 -3.84
CA ALA A 203 -17.70 -4.64 -4.22
C ALA A 203 -16.93 -5.73 -3.45
N LEU A 204 -15.63 -5.52 -3.23
CA LEU A 204 -14.78 -6.45 -2.50
C LEU A 204 -15.18 -6.55 -1.01
N VAL A 205 -15.33 -5.43 -0.32
CA VAL A 205 -15.72 -5.47 1.11
C VAL A 205 -17.15 -6.00 1.29
N HIS A 206 -18.06 -5.80 0.30
CA HIS A 206 -19.35 -6.46 0.28
C HIS A 206 -19.20 -7.98 0.16
N ALA A 207 -18.41 -8.46 -0.81
CA ALA A 207 -18.13 -9.89 -0.96
C ALA A 207 -17.51 -10.50 0.30
N MET A 208 -16.66 -9.76 1.00
CA MET A 208 -16.06 -10.17 2.27
C MET A 208 -17.10 -10.28 3.39
N GLY A 209 -18.07 -9.38 3.47
CA GLY A 209 -19.18 -9.49 4.42
C GLY A 209 -20.02 -10.74 4.19
N VAL A 210 -20.37 -11.03 2.92
CA VAL A 210 -21.06 -12.27 2.53
C VAL A 210 -20.21 -13.51 2.87
N ALA A 211 -18.89 -13.44 2.65
CA ALA A 211 -17.96 -14.53 2.92
C ALA A 211 -17.90 -14.96 4.41
N LEU A 212 -18.20 -14.04 5.33
CA LEU A 212 -18.28 -14.33 6.76
C LEU A 212 -19.59 -15.00 7.17
N ASP A 213 -20.58 -15.06 6.26
CA ASP A 213 -21.91 -15.66 6.52
C ASP A 213 -22.60 -15.06 7.77
N LEU A 214 -22.57 -13.73 7.87
CA LEU A 214 -23.15 -13.01 9.02
C LEU A 214 -24.69 -12.91 8.96
N GLY A 215 -25.28 -13.40 7.88
CA GLY A 215 -26.71 -13.32 7.58
C GLY A 215 -27.08 -12.07 6.79
N PRO A 216 -28.32 -12.03 6.26
CA PRO A 216 -28.76 -10.95 5.37
C PRO A 216 -28.83 -9.59 6.08
N PRO A 217 -28.87 -8.50 5.31
CA PRO A 217 -29.03 -7.16 5.84
C PRO A 217 -30.28 -7.04 6.73
N LYS A 218 -30.15 -6.30 7.84
CA LYS A 218 -31.22 -6.09 8.80
C LYS A 218 -31.89 -4.73 8.60
N GLU A 219 -33.20 -4.69 8.73
CA GLU A 219 -33.94 -3.43 8.69
C GLU A 219 -33.48 -2.50 9.84
N GLY A 220 -33.26 -1.24 9.56
CA GLY A 220 -32.74 -0.26 10.53
C GLY A 220 -31.28 -0.49 10.96
N ALA A 221 -30.51 -1.25 10.19
CA ALA A 221 -29.12 -1.54 10.49
C ALA A 221 -28.27 -0.26 10.65
N THR A 222 -27.40 -0.27 11.67
CA THR A 222 -26.41 0.78 11.97
C THR A 222 -25.00 0.31 11.62
N GLN A 223 -23.99 1.17 11.80
CA GLN A 223 -22.59 0.78 11.63
C GLN A 223 -22.15 -0.37 12.55
N GLU A 224 -22.83 -0.58 13.68
CA GLU A 224 -22.55 -1.66 14.64
C GLU A 224 -23.33 -2.95 14.34
N THR A 225 -24.29 -2.92 13.41
CA THR A 225 -25.11 -4.11 13.08
C THR A 225 -24.26 -5.16 12.37
N GLN A 226 -24.17 -6.35 12.97
CA GLN A 226 -23.37 -7.47 12.43
C GLN A 226 -24.23 -8.30 11.47
N ASP A 227 -24.13 -7.97 10.19
CA ASP A 227 -24.70 -8.68 9.05
C ASP A 227 -23.76 -8.56 7.83
N GLU A 228 -24.13 -9.11 6.68
CA GLU A 228 -23.26 -9.14 5.49
C GLU A 228 -22.87 -7.75 4.92
N GLU A 229 -23.54 -6.68 5.34
CA GLU A 229 -23.22 -5.31 4.90
C GLU A 229 -22.40 -4.51 5.93
N ILE A 230 -21.93 -5.13 7.02
CA ILE A 230 -21.19 -4.40 8.05
C ILE A 230 -19.98 -3.65 7.51
N PHE A 231 -19.23 -4.27 6.60
CA PHE A 231 -18.06 -3.59 6.00
C PHE A 231 -18.49 -2.48 5.06
N LEU A 232 -19.56 -2.65 4.27
CA LEU A 232 -20.10 -1.59 3.42
C LEU A 232 -20.46 -0.35 4.25
N ARG A 233 -21.17 -0.52 5.36
CA ARG A 233 -21.60 0.60 6.22
C ARG A 233 -20.41 1.30 6.90
N ASN A 234 -19.35 0.58 7.18
CA ASN A 234 -18.15 1.13 7.82
C ASN A 234 -17.10 1.64 6.82
N CYS A 235 -17.31 1.44 5.50
CA CYS A 235 -16.44 1.90 4.43
C CYS A 235 -17.16 2.79 3.39
N ASN A 236 -18.44 3.17 3.62
CA ASN A 236 -19.25 3.94 2.66
C ASN A 236 -18.75 5.38 2.45
N ASP A 237 -17.97 5.92 3.38
CA ASP A 237 -17.20 7.16 3.30
C ASP A 237 -15.72 6.86 3.51
N SER A 238 -15.22 5.87 2.78
CA SER A 238 -13.87 5.34 2.93
C SER A 238 -12.81 6.45 2.99
N PHE A 239 -11.96 6.40 4.01
CA PHE A 239 -10.77 7.24 4.10
C PHE A 239 -9.63 6.64 3.25
N TRP A 240 -9.90 6.43 1.97
CA TRP A 240 -8.98 5.81 1.04
C TRP A 240 -7.65 6.55 0.94
N VAL A 241 -6.60 5.79 0.68
CA VAL A 241 -5.26 6.29 0.35
C VAL A 241 -4.83 5.70 -0.97
N MET A 242 -4.22 6.49 -1.83
CA MET A 242 -3.54 6.02 -3.03
C MET A 242 -2.10 6.46 -2.99
N ARG A 243 -1.20 5.53 -3.21
CA ARG A 243 0.22 5.81 -3.41
C ARG A 243 0.60 5.54 -4.85
N MET A 244 1.53 6.30 -5.36
CA MET A 244 2.28 6.00 -6.58
C MET A 244 3.72 5.84 -6.18
N ILE A 245 4.32 4.67 -6.42
CA ILE A 245 5.63 4.33 -5.87
C ILE A 245 6.56 3.92 -7.01
N GLY A 246 7.77 4.48 -6.95
CA GLY A 246 8.88 4.16 -7.85
C GLY A 246 10.03 3.50 -7.10
N TYR A 247 10.57 2.43 -7.67
CA TYR A 247 11.65 1.65 -7.08
C TYR A 247 12.81 1.55 -8.06
N PRO A 248 13.95 2.20 -7.78
CA PRO A 248 15.18 1.91 -8.50
C PRO A 248 15.67 0.48 -8.17
N PRO A 249 16.42 -0.16 -9.07
CA PRO A 249 17.08 -1.43 -8.78
C PRO A 249 17.99 -1.35 -7.56
N LEU A 250 17.89 -2.32 -6.65
CA LEU A 250 18.87 -2.46 -5.56
C LEU A 250 20.20 -2.95 -6.12
N THR A 251 21.28 -2.25 -5.80
CA THR A 251 22.64 -2.55 -6.30
C THR A 251 23.48 -3.36 -5.32
N THR A 252 23.05 -3.47 -4.05
CA THR A 252 23.76 -4.26 -3.03
C THR A 252 23.68 -5.76 -3.31
N PRO A 253 24.80 -6.52 -3.30
CA PRO A 253 24.79 -7.95 -3.39
C PRO A 253 24.00 -8.59 -2.23
N ILE A 254 23.38 -9.75 -2.46
CA ILE A 254 22.88 -10.58 -1.36
C ILE A 254 24.12 -11.15 -0.68
N SER A 255 24.48 -10.66 0.50
CA SER A 255 25.38 -11.37 1.38
C SER A 255 24.68 -12.67 1.79
N GLY A 256 25.36 -13.80 1.74
CA GLY A 256 24.78 -15.15 1.83
C GLY A 256 24.13 -15.55 3.16
N ASP A 257 24.03 -14.65 4.12
CA ASP A 257 23.18 -14.73 5.30
C ASP A 257 21.90 -13.91 5.03
N ASP A 258 20.76 -14.30 5.62
CA ASP A 258 19.44 -13.66 5.52
C ASP A 258 19.40 -12.17 5.94
N ASN A 259 20.54 -11.55 6.17
CA ASN A 259 20.71 -10.13 6.43
C ASN A 259 20.62 -9.36 5.11
N ILE A 260 19.38 -9.02 4.74
CA ILE A 260 19.13 -8.06 3.65
C ILE A 260 19.35 -6.67 4.25
N ASP A 261 20.51 -6.09 3.95
CA ASP A 261 20.89 -4.75 4.45
C ASP A 261 20.07 -3.62 3.79
N GLN A 262 19.34 -3.91 2.73
CA GLN A 262 18.56 -2.92 1.97
C GLN A 262 17.31 -3.53 1.34
N PHE A 263 16.16 -2.89 1.60
CA PHE A 263 14.86 -3.23 1.00
C PHE A 263 14.40 -2.11 0.06
N SER A 264 13.64 -2.48 -0.97
CA SER A 264 12.84 -1.51 -1.71
C SER A 264 11.65 -1.03 -0.87
N CYS A 265 11.05 -1.95 -0.10
CA CYS A 265 10.13 -1.67 1.00
C CYS A 265 10.25 -2.80 2.03
N GLY A 266 10.50 -2.45 3.29
CA GLY A 266 10.67 -3.39 4.39
C GLY A 266 9.42 -4.23 4.69
N ALA A 267 9.58 -5.31 5.45
CA ALA A 267 8.48 -6.20 5.81
C ALA A 267 7.48 -5.51 6.75
N HIS A 268 6.21 -5.43 6.33
CA HIS A 268 5.12 -4.76 7.04
C HIS A 268 3.76 -5.43 6.80
N THR A 269 2.75 -4.97 7.51
CA THR A 269 1.32 -5.20 7.25
C THR A 269 0.66 -3.87 6.90
N ASP A 270 -0.44 -3.92 6.15
CA ASP A 270 -1.23 -2.74 5.84
C ASP A 270 -2.18 -2.37 6.98
N TYR A 271 -2.44 -1.09 7.17
CA TYR A 271 -3.10 -0.57 8.37
C TYR A 271 -4.63 -0.69 8.35
N GLY A 272 -5.23 -0.82 7.18
CA GLY A 272 -6.68 -0.68 7.03
C GLY A 272 -7.45 -1.93 6.65
N CYS A 273 -8.36 -1.80 5.65
CA CYS A 273 -9.21 -2.91 5.22
C CYS A 273 -8.55 -3.77 4.16
N VAL A 274 -8.44 -3.24 2.95
CA VAL A 274 -7.95 -3.98 1.78
C VAL A 274 -7.08 -3.09 0.90
N THR A 275 -6.03 -3.67 0.38
CA THR A 275 -5.17 -3.05 -0.62
C THR A 275 -5.45 -3.66 -1.99
N LEU A 276 -5.68 -2.80 -2.98
CA LEU A 276 -5.81 -3.15 -4.40
C LEU A 276 -4.53 -2.64 -5.09
N LEU A 277 -3.57 -3.53 -5.29
CA LEU A 277 -2.26 -3.17 -5.82
C LEU A 277 -2.22 -3.38 -7.33
N LEU A 278 -2.09 -2.28 -8.08
CA LEU A 278 -1.64 -2.30 -9.46
C LEU A 278 -0.12 -2.21 -9.49
N THR A 279 0.53 -3.08 -10.25
CA THR A 279 1.99 -3.05 -10.45
C THR A 279 2.35 -3.26 -11.90
N ASP A 280 3.49 -2.73 -12.29
CA ASP A 280 4.05 -3.02 -13.61
C ASP A 280 4.46 -4.51 -13.73
N PRO A 281 4.77 -5.01 -14.93
CA PRO A 281 5.03 -6.43 -15.16
C PRO A 281 6.40 -6.92 -14.66
N THR A 282 7.02 -6.23 -13.69
CA THR A 282 8.32 -6.63 -13.10
C THR A 282 8.12 -7.79 -12.14
N PRO A 283 8.65 -9.00 -12.43
CA PRO A 283 8.48 -10.16 -11.58
C PRO A 283 9.41 -10.15 -10.36
N SER A 284 9.19 -11.07 -9.44
CA SER A 284 10.06 -11.42 -8.31
C SER A 284 10.43 -10.25 -7.40
N SER A 285 9.52 -9.26 -7.28
CA SER A 285 9.77 -8.08 -6.46
C SER A 285 8.90 -8.06 -5.20
N LEU A 286 7.59 -8.27 -5.32
CA LEU A 286 6.68 -8.38 -4.18
C LEU A 286 6.74 -9.78 -3.59
N GLN A 287 6.97 -9.87 -2.28
CA GLN A 287 7.05 -11.13 -1.55
C GLN A 287 6.07 -11.14 -0.37
N VAL A 288 5.37 -12.25 -0.21
CA VAL A 288 4.37 -12.50 0.83
C VAL A 288 4.87 -13.58 1.77
N LEU A 289 4.83 -13.33 3.08
CA LEU A 289 5.24 -14.29 4.10
C LEU A 289 4.13 -15.33 4.30
N LEU A 290 4.45 -16.60 4.07
CA LEU A 290 3.51 -17.69 4.30
C LEU A 290 3.26 -17.93 5.80
N LYS A 291 2.25 -18.72 6.11
CA LYS A 291 1.84 -19.03 7.49
C LYS A 291 2.89 -19.75 8.34
N ASP A 292 3.87 -20.39 7.70
CA ASP A 292 4.99 -21.03 8.39
C ASP A 292 5.94 -19.99 9.05
N GLY A 293 5.73 -18.69 8.75
CA GLY A 293 6.51 -17.59 9.31
C GLY A 293 7.93 -17.47 8.77
N THR A 294 8.30 -18.29 7.79
CA THR A 294 9.68 -18.37 7.24
C THR A 294 9.74 -18.29 5.73
N THR A 295 8.76 -18.84 5.03
CA THR A 295 8.75 -18.91 3.56
C THR A 295 8.17 -17.64 2.94
N TRP A 296 8.93 -17.03 2.02
CA TRP A 296 8.51 -15.89 1.23
C TRP A 296 8.08 -16.35 -0.17
N LEU A 297 6.81 -16.14 -0.50
CA LEU A 297 6.23 -16.43 -1.82
C LEU A 297 6.27 -15.17 -2.70
N ASN A 298 6.73 -15.26 -3.94
CA ASN A 298 6.63 -14.17 -4.89
C ASN A 298 5.17 -13.98 -5.35
N ALA A 299 4.68 -12.76 -5.28
CA ALA A 299 3.41 -12.35 -5.85
C ALA A 299 3.68 -11.65 -7.20
N ASP A 300 3.99 -12.44 -8.21
CA ASP A 300 4.34 -11.92 -9.54
C ASP A 300 3.13 -11.26 -10.22
N PRO A 301 3.35 -10.19 -11.01
CA PRO A 301 2.27 -9.50 -11.69
C PRO A 301 1.47 -10.41 -12.62
N LEU A 302 0.15 -10.41 -12.48
CA LEU A 302 -0.78 -11.09 -13.37
C LEU A 302 -1.45 -10.03 -14.27
N PRO A 303 -1.35 -10.15 -15.60
CA PRO A 303 -1.92 -9.17 -16.51
C PRO A 303 -3.42 -8.94 -16.29
N GLY A 304 -3.81 -7.67 -16.14
CA GLY A 304 -5.21 -7.29 -15.95
C GLY A 304 -5.80 -7.65 -14.59
N ALA A 305 -4.98 -8.04 -13.61
CA ALA A 305 -5.42 -8.32 -12.25
C ALA A 305 -4.78 -7.36 -11.24
N PHE A 306 -5.47 -7.10 -10.13
CA PHE A 306 -4.86 -6.55 -8.93
C PHE A 306 -4.27 -7.66 -8.08
N VAL A 307 -3.15 -7.40 -7.41
CA VAL A 307 -2.78 -8.15 -6.21
C VAL A 307 -3.57 -7.53 -5.06
N VAL A 308 -4.29 -8.35 -4.31
CA VAL A 308 -5.11 -7.90 -3.18
C VAL A 308 -4.58 -8.51 -1.89
N ASN A 309 -4.50 -7.70 -0.84
CA ASN A 309 -4.28 -8.18 0.52
C ASN A 309 -5.24 -7.51 1.51
N ILE A 310 -5.49 -8.20 2.62
CA ILE A 310 -6.23 -7.65 3.76
C ILE A 310 -5.29 -6.98 4.74
N GLY A 311 -5.79 -5.93 5.40
CA GLY A 311 -5.05 -5.17 6.40
C GLY A 311 -5.49 -5.43 7.84
N ASP A 312 -4.86 -4.70 8.78
CA ASP A 312 -5.00 -4.88 10.22
C ASP A 312 -6.44 -4.69 10.72
N MET A 313 -7.26 -3.84 10.06
CA MET A 313 -8.66 -3.63 10.48
C MET A 313 -9.53 -4.83 10.16
N ILE A 314 -9.33 -5.49 9.02
CA ILE A 314 -10.02 -6.73 8.69
C ILE A 314 -9.59 -7.86 9.64
N GLU A 315 -8.29 -7.96 9.96
CA GLU A 315 -7.82 -8.92 10.96
C GLU A 315 -8.50 -8.69 12.32
N ARG A 316 -8.61 -7.42 12.74
CA ARG A 316 -9.29 -7.05 14.00
C ARG A 316 -10.78 -7.41 13.97
N TRP A 317 -11.53 -7.03 12.92
CA TRP A 317 -12.96 -7.37 12.79
C TRP A 317 -13.19 -8.87 12.80
N THR A 318 -12.31 -9.63 12.15
CA THR A 318 -12.44 -11.09 12.08
C THR A 318 -11.78 -11.82 13.25
N ASN A 319 -11.36 -11.11 14.30
CA ASN A 319 -10.70 -11.68 15.47
C ASN A 319 -9.50 -12.58 15.11
N GLY A 320 -8.76 -12.21 14.06
CA GLY A 320 -7.63 -12.99 13.55
C GLY A 320 -8.00 -14.28 12.80
N LEU A 321 -9.29 -14.48 12.45
CA LEU A 321 -9.71 -15.55 11.54
C LEU A 321 -9.06 -15.36 10.16
N TRP A 322 -9.04 -14.14 9.67
CA TRP A 322 -8.31 -13.69 8.51
C TRP A 322 -7.08 -12.90 8.96
N LYS A 323 -5.93 -13.14 8.36
CA LYS A 323 -4.66 -12.55 8.79
C LYS A 323 -4.21 -11.42 7.87
N SER A 324 -3.87 -10.28 8.48
CA SER A 324 -3.07 -9.24 7.82
C SER A 324 -1.65 -9.79 7.66
N THR A 325 -1.32 -10.17 6.43
CA THR A 325 -0.11 -10.93 6.13
C THR A 325 1.06 -10.03 5.84
N LYS A 326 2.21 -10.28 6.48
CA LYS A 326 3.44 -9.55 6.23
C LYS A 326 3.89 -9.71 4.78
N HIS A 327 4.28 -8.60 4.18
CA HIS A 327 4.83 -8.58 2.83
C HIS A 327 5.94 -7.55 2.73
N ARG A 328 6.78 -7.68 1.71
CA ARG A 328 7.94 -6.81 1.46
C ARG A 328 8.19 -6.66 -0.03
N VAL A 329 8.98 -5.64 -0.41
CA VAL A 329 9.45 -5.47 -1.78
C VAL A 329 10.98 -5.52 -1.80
N ILE A 330 11.51 -6.40 -2.66
CA ILE A 330 12.94 -6.52 -2.96
C ILE A 330 13.09 -6.46 -4.47
N HIS A 331 13.38 -5.27 -5.00
CA HIS A 331 13.50 -5.08 -6.44
C HIS A 331 14.95 -5.10 -6.88
N ARG A 332 15.36 -6.17 -7.58
CA ARG A 332 16.72 -6.39 -8.13
C ARG A 332 16.72 -6.50 -9.66
N GLY A 333 15.59 -6.16 -10.30
CA GLY A 333 15.51 -6.13 -11.76
C GLY A 333 16.36 -5.00 -12.35
N GLU A 334 16.62 -5.05 -13.64
CA GLU A 334 17.44 -4.06 -14.35
C GLU A 334 16.73 -2.73 -14.60
N ARG A 335 15.39 -2.71 -14.53
CA ARG A 335 14.56 -1.56 -14.88
C ARG A 335 13.95 -0.93 -13.64
N TYR A 336 13.67 0.35 -13.72
CA TYR A 336 12.89 1.06 -12.71
C TYR A 336 11.47 0.47 -12.63
N ARG A 337 11.09 -0.02 -11.44
CA ARG A 337 9.77 -0.62 -11.17
C ARG A 337 8.81 0.43 -10.66
N VAL A 338 7.53 0.30 -11.06
CA VAL A 338 6.44 1.15 -10.57
C VAL A 338 5.31 0.31 -10.01
N SER A 339 4.70 0.78 -8.93
CA SER A 339 3.45 0.24 -8.41
C SER A 339 2.52 1.34 -7.91
N VAL A 340 1.20 1.06 -7.95
CA VAL A 340 0.15 1.99 -7.54
C VAL A 340 -0.83 1.25 -6.62
N PRO A 341 -0.50 1.09 -5.32
CA PRO A 341 -1.43 0.56 -4.35
C PRO A 341 -2.55 1.57 -4.06
N PHE A 342 -3.77 1.05 -4.01
CA PHE A 342 -4.95 1.76 -3.55
C PHE A 342 -5.46 1.07 -2.27
N PHE A 343 -5.40 1.78 -1.16
CA PHE A 343 -5.87 1.31 0.13
C PHE A 343 -7.33 1.75 0.29
N TYR A 344 -8.23 0.79 0.25
CA TYR A 344 -9.65 1.03 0.52
C TYR A 344 -9.91 0.78 2.00
N GLU A 345 -10.19 1.86 2.71
CA GLU A 345 -10.09 1.94 4.15
C GLU A 345 -11.46 2.11 4.82
N PRO A 346 -11.59 1.87 6.13
CA PRO A 346 -12.78 2.28 6.86
C PRO A 346 -13.03 3.78 6.77
N ASN A 347 -14.23 4.20 7.08
CA ASN A 347 -14.51 5.61 7.38
C ASN A 347 -13.58 6.06 8.51
N PHE A 348 -13.08 7.28 8.47
CA PHE A 348 -12.13 7.77 9.49
C PHE A 348 -12.66 7.62 10.93
N GLU A 349 -13.96 7.83 11.12
CA GLU A 349 -14.64 7.71 12.41
C GLU A 349 -15.17 6.30 12.72
N ALA A 350 -14.94 5.29 11.85
CA ALA A 350 -15.46 3.95 12.04
C ALA A 350 -14.85 3.29 13.28
N TRP A 351 -15.72 2.62 14.05
CA TRP A 351 -15.33 1.76 15.14
C TRP A 351 -15.13 0.33 14.65
N VAL A 352 -13.99 -0.24 14.95
CA VAL A 352 -13.59 -1.59 14.58
C VAL A 352 -13.50 -2.43 15.84
N GLU A 353 -14.31 -3.50 15.91
CA GLU A 353 -14.33 -4.45 17.01
C GLU A 353 -14.54 -5.87 16.47
N PRO A 354 -14.08 -6.91 17.19
CA PRO A 354 -14.27 -8.28 16.77
C PRO A 354 -15.75 -8.63 16.60
N LEU A 355 -16.09 -9.23 15.46
CA LEU A 355 -17.45 -9.71 15.15
C LEU A 355 -17.74 -10.97 15.98
N GLY A 356 -18.89 -11.01 16.63
CA GLY A 356 -19.26 -12.11 17.53
C GLY A 356 -19.16 -13.49 16.90
N LYS A 357 -19.62 -13.64 15.64
CA LYS A 357 -19.49 -14.91 14.89
C LYS A 357 -18.02 -15.29 14.64
N CYS A 358 -17.16 -14.33 14.39
CA CYS A 358 -15.72 -14.57 14.21
C CYS A 358 -15.07 -14.96 15.54
N VAL A 359 -15.44 -14.31 16.64
CA VAL A 359 -14.97 -14.67 18.00
C VAL A 359 -15.33 -16.12 18.35
N GLN A 360 -16.56 -16.52 18.06
CA GLN A 360 -16.99 -17.91 18.24
C GLN A 360 -16.14 -18.87 17.40
N ARG A 361 -16.03 -18.62 16.08
CA ARG A 361 -15.27 -19.50 15.15
C ARG A 361 -13.79 -19.62 15.53
N THR A 362 -13.13 -18.52 15.89
CA THR A 362 -11.71 -18.55 16.30
C THR A 362 -11.54 -19.27 17.64
N GLY A 363 -12.51 -19.14 18.58
CA GLY A 363 -12.53 -19.90 19.83
C GLY A 363 -12.62 -21.42 19.61
N GLU A 364 -13.48 -21.86 18.68
CA GLU A 364 -13.62 -23.26 18.28
C GLU A 364 -12.35 -23.80 17.59
N MET A 365 -11.69 -22.97 16.78
CA MET A 365 -10.44 -23.33 16.06
C MET A 365 -9.19 -23.24 16.95
N GLY A 366 -9.29 -22.72 18.17
CA GLY A 366 -8.13 -22.48 19.05
C GLY A 366 -7.20 -21.36 18.58
N VAL A 367 -7.64 -20.52 17.65
CA VAL A 367 -6.86 -19.39 17.13
C VAL A 367 -6.72 -18.31 18.21
N GLY A 368 -5.52 -17.78 18.40
CA GLY A 368 -5.25 -16.64 19.32
C GLY A 368 -5.08 -17.01 20.78
N LYS A 369 -5.15 -18.27 21.17
CA LYS A 369 -4.95 -18.69 22.58
C LYS A 369 -3.50 -18.54 23.04
N ASP A 370 -2.53 -18.65 22.13
CA ASP A 370 -1.10 -18.58 22.46
C ASP A 370 -0.54 -17.17 22.45
N GLU A 371 -1.24 -16.19 21.86
CA GLU A 371 -0.72 -14.82 21.71
C GLU A 371 -1.22 -13.83 22.78
N GLY A 372 -2.17 -14.22 23.64
CA GLY A 372 -2.73 -13.35 24.69
C GLY A 372 -3.37 -12.05 24.20
N ARG A 373 -3.57 -11.89 22.90
CA ARG A 373 -4.08 -10.68 22.25
C ARG A 373 -5.54 -10.83 21.89
N GLY A 374 -6.42 -10.43 22.81
CA GLY A 374 -7.78 -10.08 22.44
C GLY A 374 -7.77 -8.78 21.64
N TYR A 375 -8.31 -8.78 20.41
CA TYR A 375 -8.51 -7.53 19.67
C TYR A 375 -9.57 -6.70 20.39
N GLY A 376 -9.18 -5.51 20.90
CA GLY A 376 -10.14 -4.58 21.50
C GLY A 376 -10.88 -3.74 20.46
N ARG A 377 -11.96 -3.06 20.89
CA ARG A 377 -12.63 -2.02 20.11
C ARG A 377 -11.68 -0.82 19.94
N GLY A 378 -11.57 -0.28 18.73
CA GLY A 378 -10.76 0.90 18.43
C GLY A 378 -11.29 1.68 17.25
N ARG A 379 -11.07 2.99 17.23
CA ARG A 379 -11.44 3.84 16.11
C ARG A 379 -10.35 3.78 15.03
N TYR A 380 -10.73 3.64 13.76
CA TYR A 380 -9.78 3.55 12.66
C TYR A 380 -8.86 4.79 12.56
N GLY A 381 -9.44 6.00 12.64
CA GLY A 381 -8.67 7.23 12.58
C GLY A 381 -7.59 7.34 13.65
N ASP A 382 -7.86 6.89 14.89
CA ASP A 382 -6.85 6.89 15.96
C ASP A 382 -5.73 5.89 15.67
N HIS A 383 -6.08 4.71 15.14
CA HIS A 383 -5.09 3.71 14.71
C HIS A 383 -4.20 4.26 13.60
N LEU A 384 -4.80 4.86 12.56
CA LEU A 384 -4.06 5.45 11.43
C LEU A 384 -3.14 6.58 11.88
N LEU A 385 -3.62 7.52 12.69
CA LEU A 385 -2.81 8.60 13.26
C LEU A 385 -1.62 8.07 14.05
N GLY A 386 -1.83 7.02 14.87
CA GLY A 386 -0.76 6.38 15.61
C GLY A 386 0.31 5.75 14.70
N LYS A 387 -0.10 5.14 13.59
CA LYS A 387 0.82 4.54 12.61
C LYS A 387 1.59 5.60 11.82
N VAL A 388 0.91 6.62 11.32
CA VAL A 388 1.51 7.73 10.57
C VAL A 388 2.52 8.47 11.45
N SER A 389 2.19 8.79 12.69
CA SER A 389 3.11 9.43 13.64
C SER A 389 4.34 8.56 13.96
N GLY A 390 4.17 7.24 14.03
CA GLY A 390 5.27 6.30 14.32
C GLY A 390 6.28 6.18 13.18
N ASN A 391 5.84 6.29 11.92
CA ASN A 391 6.72 6.22 10.75
C ASN A 391 7.56 7.49 10.54
N PHE A 392 7.17 8.62 11.15
CA PHE A 392 7.84 9.92 11.04
C PHE A 392 8.73 10.28 12.25
N TYR A 393 8.88 9.37 13.21
CA TYR A 393 9.61 9.67 14.45
C TYR A 393 11.12 9.91 14.27
N TYR A 394 11.68 9.72 13.07
CA TYR A 394 13.11 9.91 12.81
C TYR A 394 13.51 11.35 12.51
N SER A 395 12.58 12.22 12.10
CA SER A 395 12.89 13.63 11.85
C SER A 395 13.07 14.48 13.11
N MET A 396 12.65 13.98 14.29
CA MET A 396 12.78 14.69 15.58
C MET A 396 14.01 14.30 16.40
N ARG A 397 14.95 13.50 15.90
CA ARG A 397 16.13 13.02 16.64
C ARG A 397 17.47 13.56 16.17
N THR A 398 17.52 14.69 15.47
CA THR A 398 18.80 15.33 15.10
C THR A 398 19.27 16.43 16.04
N ASP A 399 18.69 16.54 17.23
CA ASP A 399 19.20 17.42 18.29
C ASP A 399 19.69 16.60 19.49
N TRP A 400 20.88 16.01 19.32
CA TRP A 400 21.77 15.63 20.44
C TRP A 400 23.21 15.94 20.06
#